data_c9983b3734f1a4e077acf21a9aafa27d
#
_entry.id   c9983b3734f1a4e077acf21a9aafa27d
#
_cell.length_a   1.000
_cell.length_b   1.000
_cell.length_c   1.000
_cell.angle_alpha   90.00
_cell.angle_beta   90.00
_cell.angle_gamma   90.00
#
_symmetry.space_group_name_H-M   'P 1'
#
loop_
_entity.id
_entity.type
_entity.pdbx_description
1 polymer ?
#
loop_
_entity_poly.entity_id
_entity_poly.type
_entity_poly.pdbx_seq_one_letter_code
_entity_poly.pdbx_strand_id
1 'polypeptide(L)'
;MVWGRLYHLHAGFPALEVPEGLILARGTADPLTDARRQQEIGTPRFGRPTGDWDLIHGELVTFTDPQRDLPPIDRLEGFRPGGHSMYQRVMVAVLCGRTSVPAWTYWMPRVENGTRLDSGVWHRA
;
A
#
# COMPACT_ATOMS: atom_id res chain seq x y z
N MET A 1 -10.73 -0.08 -2.54
CA MET A 1 -9.99 -0.13 -3.82
C MET A 1 -8.88 0.91 -3.82
N VAL A 2 -7.81 0.63 -4.49
CA VAL A 2 -6.67 1.53 -4.64
C VAL A 2 -6.18 1.49 -6.10
N TRP A 3 -5.69 2.62 -6.60
CA TRP A 3 -5.06 2.65 -7.92
C TRP A 3 -3.67 2.05 -7.86
N GLY A 4 -3.37 1.10 -8.75
CA GLY A 4 -2.07 0.45 -8.79
C GLY A 4 -1.96 -0.60 -9.89
N ARG A 5 -0.90 -1.38 -9.81
CA ARG A 5 -0.72 -2.61 -10.58
C ARG A 5 -0.38 -3.73 -9.62
N LEU A 6 -1.12 -4.81 -9.71
CA LEU A 6 -0.93 -5.99 -8.86
C LEU A 6 -0.22 -7.07 -9.67
N TYR A 7 0.81 -7.65 -9.10
CA TYR A 7 1.60 -8.69 -9.76
C TYR A 7 1.62 -9.96 -8.93
N HIS A 8 1.60 -11.09 -9.62
CA HIS A 8 1.94 -12.39 -9.06
C HIS A 8 3.42 -12.63 -9.32
N LEU A 9 4.23 -12.62 -8.27
CA LEU A 9 5.67 -12.89 -8.39
C LEU A 9 5.92 -14.38 -8.58
N HIS A 10 7.01 -14.75 -9.24
CA HIS A 10 7.38 -16.14 -9.44
C HIS A 10 7.57 -16.90 -8.12
N ALA A 11 7.93 -16.21 -7.05
CA ALA A 11 8.04 -16.78 -5.72
C ALA A 11 6.68 -17.09 -5.05
N GLY A 12 5.55 -16.73 -5.69
CA GLY A 12 4.21 -17.01 -5.18
C GLY A 12 3.61 -15.94 -4.31
N PHE A 13 4.22 -14.75 -4.24
CA PHE A 13 3.74 -13.62 -3.43
C PHE A 13 3.15 -12.54 -4.31
N PRO A 14 2.17 -11.76 -3.78
CA PRO A 14 1.69 -10.57 -4.46
C PRO A 14 2.69 -9.42 -4.31
N ALA A 15 2.74 -8.57 -5.33
CA ALA A 15 3.44 -7.30 -5.26
C ALA A 15 2.54 -6.20 -5.81
N LEU A 16 2.46 -5.08 -5.09
CA LEU A 16 1.68 -3.92 -5.48
C LEU A 16 2.63 -2.81 -5.92
N GLU A 17 2.43 -2.31 -7.13
CA GLU A 17 3.03 -1.08 -7.62
C GLU A 17 1.99 0.02 -7.55
N VAL A 18 2.33 1.17 -6.97
CA VAL A 18 1.43 2.33 -6.93
C VAL A 18 2.02 3.47 -7.75
N PRO A 19 1.18 4.34 -8.36
CA PRO A 19 1.68 5.52 -9.03
C PRO A 19 2.42 6.40 -8.02
N GLU A 20 3.67 6.73 -8.29
CA GLU A 20 4.49 7.49 -7.34
C GLU A 20 3.87 8.85 -7.00
N GLY A 21 3.24 9.50 -8.00
CA GLY A 21 2.55 10.77 -7.79
C GLY A 21 1.33 10.71 -6.89
N LEU A 22 0.81 9.51 -6.58
CA LEU A 22 -0.33 9.31 -5.67
C LEU A 22 0.11 8.99 -4.23
N ILE A 23 1.39 8.86 -3.97
CA ILE A 23 1.90 8.61 -2.63
C ILE A 23 1.72 9.87 -1.79
N LEU A 24 0.94 9.75 -0.71
CA LEU A 24 0.63 10.86 0.19
C LEU A 24 1.69 11.03 1.27
N ALA A 25 2.28 9.94 1.71
CA ALA A 25 3.34 9.93 2.73
C ALA A 25 4.12 8.62 2.67
N ARG A 26 5.31 8.61 3.25
CA ARG A 26 6.14 7.41 3.38
C ARG A 26 6.23 6.99 4.84
N GLY A 27 6.22 5.68 5.08
CA GLY A 27 6.31 5.12 6.42
C GLY A 27 7.64 5.42 7.09
N THR A 28 7.59 5.59 8.41
CA THR A 28 8.75 5.82 9.26
C THR A 28 8.95 4.66 10.23
N ALA A 29 9.98 4.75 11.07
CA ALA A 29 10.20 3.80 12.16
C ALA A 29 9.27 4.03 13.35
N ASP A 30 8.52 5.13 13.37
CA ASP A 30 7.64 5.50 14.48
C ASP A 30 6.17 5.36 14.09
N PRO A 31 5.47 4.28 14.54
CA PRO A 31 4.06 4.07 14.20
C PRO A 31 3.13 5.19 14.69
N LEU A 32 3.46 5.87 15.78
CA LEU A 32 2.63 6.99 16.27
C LEU A 32 2.75 8.21 15.35
N THR A 33 3.94 8.50 14.86
CA THR A 33 4.13 9.57 13.87
C THR A 33 3.34 9.26 12.60
N ASP A 34 3.36 8.01 12.15
CA ASP A 34 2.64 7.58 10.95
C ASP A 34 1.13 7.68 11.15
N ALA A 35 0.62 7.30 12.32
CA ALA A 35 -0.80 7.42 12.64
C ALA A 35 -1.25 8.90 12.68
N ARG A 36 -0.44 9.79 13.23
CA ARG A 36 -0.72 11.24 13.22
C ARG A 36 -0.74 11.79 11.79
N ARG A 37 0.21 11.37 10.98
CA ARG A 37 0.29 11.78 9.58
C ARG A 37 -0.98 11.39 8.82
N GLN A 38 -1.49 10.21 9.08
CA GLN A 38 -2.74 9.73 8.49
C GLN A 38 -3.94 10.59 8.90
N GLN A 39 -4.02 10.99 10.16
CA GLN A 39 -5.07 11.87 10.66
C GLN A 39 -4.97 13.27 10.05
N GLU A 40 -3.77 13.82 9.90
CA GLU A 40 -3.55 15.15 9.35
C GLU A 40 -3.97 15.28 7.89
N ILE A 41 -3.88 14.21 7.11
CA ILE A 41 -4.26 14.24 5.70
C ILE A 41 -5.77 14.40 5.52
N GLY A 42 -6.56 13.86 6.43
CA GLY A 42 -8.02 13.93 6.34
C GLY A 42 -8.57 13.07 5.21
N THR A 43 -9.46 13.65 4.39
CA THR A 43 -10.08 12.93 3.26
C THR A 43 -9.31 13.21 1.97
N PRO A 44 -8.53 12.26 1.46
CA PRO A 44 -7.77 12.46 0.23
C PRO A 44 -8.66 12.33 -1.00
N ARG A 45 -8.23 12.91 -2.10
CA ARG A 45 -8.90 12.73 -3.38
C ARG A 45 -8.56 11.35 -3.96
N PHE A 46 -9.59 10.61 -4.36
CA PHE A 46 -9.45 9.36 -5.08
C PHE A 46 -9.59 9.61 -6.59
N GLY A 47 -8.54 10.11 -7.22
CA GLY A 47 -8.53 10.45 -8.63
C GLY A 47 -7.81 9.41 -9.47
N ARG A 48 -8.30 9.18 -10.70
CA ARG A 48 -7.64 8.29 -11.64
C ARG A 48 -6.29 8.87 -12.07
N PRO A 49 -5.19 8.12 -11.91
CA PRO A 49 -3.88 8.59 -12.37
C PRO A 49 -3.76 8.55 -13.88
N THR A 50 -2.82 9.32 -14.42
CA THR A 50 -2.45 9.26 -15.83
C THR A 50 -1.67 7.98 -16.08
N GLY A 51 -1.97 7.31 -17.20
CA GLY A 51 -1.27 6.10 -17.60
C GLY A 51 -2.11 4.84 -17.42
N ASP A 52 -1.45 3.70 -17.57
CA ASP A 52 -2.09 2.38 -17.56
C ASP A 52 -2.07 1.79 -16.16
N TRP A 53 -3.11 2.11 -15.38
CA TRP A 53 -3.26 1.65 -14.01
C TRP A 53 -4.57 0.91 -13.82
N ASP A 54 -4.60 0.00 -12.86
CA ASP A 54 -5.77 -0.82 -12.53
C ASP A 54 -6.38 -0.38 -11.20
N LEU A 55 -7.65 -0.73 -10.98
CA LEU A 55 -8.26 -0.68 -9.67
C LEU A 55 -7.94 -1.98 -8.94
N ILE A 56 -7.24 -1.88 -7.82
CA ILE A 56 -6.83 -3.03 -7.03
C ILE A 56 -7.79 -3.19 -5.85
N HIS A 57 -8.31 -4.40 -5.69
CA HIS A 57 -9.25 -4.76 -4.63
C HIS A 57 -8.50 -5.37 -3.46
N GLY A 58 -8.82 -4.92 -2.26
CA GLY A 58 -8.20 -5.42 -1.04
C GLY A 58 -9.07 -5.15 0.17
N GLU A 59 -8.53 -5.44 1.33
CA GLU A 59 -9.20 -5.22 2.61
C GLU A 59 -8.53 -4.07 3.36
N LEU A 60 -9.36 -3.20 3.92
CA LEU A 60 -8.91 -2.15 4.83
C LEU A 60 -8.95 -2.69 6.27
N VAL A 61 -7.77 -2.77 6.88
CA VAL A 61 -7.63 -3.25 8.25
C VAL A 61 -7.35 -2.08 9.17
N THR A 62 -8.13 -1.97 10.26
CA THR A 62 -7.94 -0.92 11.26
C THR A 62 -7.27 -1.51 12.49
N PHE A 63 -6.15 -0.90 12.91
CA PHE A 63 -5.46 -1.30 14.13
C PHE A 63 -5.90 -0.40 15.29
N THR A 64 -6.26 -1.03 16.42
CA THR A 64 -6.58 -0.30 17.65
C THR A 64 -5.33 0.20 18.37
N ASP A 65 -4.21 -0.50 18.18
CA ASP A 65 -2.91 -0.13 18.75
C ASP A 65 -1.82 -0.25 17.67
N PRO A 66 -1.63 0.78 16.83
CA PRO A 66 -0.64 0.73 15.76
C PRO A 66 0.78 0.54 16.25
N GLN A 67 1.12 1.05 17.42
CA GLN A 67 2.46 0.93 17.99
C GLN A 67 2.82 -0.52 18.31
N ARG A 68 1.84 -1.32 18.73
CA ARG A 68 2.00 -2.74 19.01
C ARG A 68 1.86 -3.59 17.76
N ASP A 69 0.87 -3.28 16.90
CA ASP A 69 0.40 -4.17 15.85
C ASP A 69 1.14 -3.99 14.52
N LEU A 70 1.63 -2.77 14.24
CA LEU A 70 2.27 -2.46 12.96
C LEU A 70 3.69 -3.03 12.81
N PRO A 71 4.60 -2.95 13.82
CA PRO A 71 5.96 -3.47 13.65
C PRO A 71 6.06 -4.95 13.28
N PRO A 72 5.23 -5.87 13.83
CA PRO A 72 5.25 -7.26 13.37
C PRO A 72 4.90 -7.42 11.90
N ILE A 73 3.97 -6.61 11.38
CA ILE A 73 3.57 -6.65 9.97
C ILE A 73 4.68 -6.07 9.09
N ASP A 74 5.30 -4.98 9.49
CA ASP A 74 6.46 -4.41 8.79
C ASP A 74 7.57 -5.46 8.65
N ARG A 75 7.85 -6.22 9.72
CA ARG A 75 8.85 -7.30 9.67
C ARG A 75 8.46 -8.43 8.74
N LEU A 76 7.19 -8.82 8.75
CA LEU A 76 6.66 -9.87 7.88
C LEU A 76 6.78 -9.46 6.40
N GLU A 77 6.51 -8.19 6.08
CA GLU A 77 6.61 -7.64 4.73
C GLU A 77 8.04 -7.27 4.34
N GLY A 78 9.00 -7.38 5.28
CA GLY A 78 10.39 -7.04 5.01
C GLY A 78 10.65 -5.55 4.87
N PHE A 79 9.75 -4.70 5.42
CA PHE A 79 9.96 -3.27 5.43
C PHE A 79 10.90 -2.88 6.56
N ARG A 80 11.98 -2.16 6.22
CA ARG A 80 12.96 -1.62 7.16
C ARG A 80 12.99 -0.11 6.99
N PRO A 81 12.33 0.66 7.89
CA PRO A 81 12.31 2.12 7.78
C PRO A 81 13.74 2.70 7.79
N GLY A 82 14.02 3.58 6.81
CA GLY A 82 15.34 4.19 6.67
C GLY A 82 16.41 3.30 6.06
N GLY A 83 16.07 2.06 5.65
CA GLY A 83 16.99 1.12 5.03
C GLY A 83 16.53 0.67 3.64
N HIS A 84 17.29 -0.24 3.04
CA HIS A 84 16.89 -0.89 1.81
C HIS A 84 15.90 -2.00 2.11
N SER A 85 14.73 -1.94 1.48
CA SER A 85 13.68 -2.94 1.61
C SER A 85 13.11 -3.24 0.24
N MET A 86 12.72 -4.51 0.02
CA MET A 86 12.00 -4.92 -1.18
C MET A 86 10.64 -4.22 -1.24
N TYR A 87 9.93 -4.17 -0.11
CA TYR A 87 8.68 -3.43 0.05
C TYR A 87 8.92 -2.16 0.85
N GLN A 88 8.20 -1.11 0.46
CA GLN A 88 8.13 0.14 1.20
C GLN A 88 6.70 0.32 1.70
N ARG A 89 6.53 0.91 2.87
CA ARG A 89 5.20 1.24 3.37
C ARG A 89 4.88 2.70 3.02
N VAL A 90 3.81 2.89 2.26
CA VAL A 90 3.40 4.21 1.76
C VAL A 90 1.92 4.43 2.04
N MET A 91 1.52 5.70 2.14
CA MET A 91 0.14 6.09 2.33
C MET A 91 -0.45 6.54 1.00
N VAL A 92 -1.62 5.99 0.69
CA VAL A 92 -2.36 6.27 -0.54
C VAL A 92 -3.82 6.50 -0.23
N ALA A 93 -4.54 7.14 -1.17
CA ALA A 93 -5.99 7.23 -1.09
C ALA A 93 -6.61 5.87 -1.41
N VAL A 94 -7.53 5.43 -0.58
CA VAL A 94 -8.28 4.17 -0.75
C VAL A 94 -9.76 4.48 -0.79
N LEU A 95 -10.45 3.95 -1.78
CA LEU A 95 -11.90 4.08 -1.87
C LEU A 95 -12.56 2.92 -1.14
N CYS A 96 -13.28 3.26 -0.06
CA CYS A 96 -14.04 2.32 0.74
C CYS A 96 -15.53 2.66 0.60
N GLY A 97 -16.24 1.91 -0.25
CA GLY A 97 -17.59 2.28 -0.65
C GLY A 97 -17.58 3.58 -1.45
N ARG A 98 -18.18 4.64 -0.90
CA ARG A 98 -18.21 5.99 -1.51
C ARG A 98 -17.25 6.97 -0.80
N THR A 99 -16.50 6.49 0.17
CA THR A 99 -15.63 7.34 1.00
C THR A 99 -14.18 7.08 0.65
N SER A 100 -13.43 8.15 0.40
CA SER A 100 -11.99 8.09 0.22
C SER A 100 -11.30 8.30 1.56
N VAL A 101 -10.41 7.39 1.91
CA VAL A 101 -9.66 7.46 3.17
C VAL A 101 -8.17 7.27 2.90
N PRO A 102 -7.28 7.89 3.71
CA PRO A 102 -5.86 7.60 3.62
C PRO A 102 -5.57 6.27 4.32
N ALA A 103 -4.79 5.42 3.68
CA ALA A 103 -4.41 4.13 4.26
C ALA A 103 -2.97 3.77 3.89
N TRP A 104 -2.32 3.07 4.80
CA TRP A 104 -0.99 2.54 4.58
C TRP A 104 -1.06 1.24 3.79
N THR A 105 -0.16 1.09 2.81
CA THR A 105 0.01 -0.15 2.06
C THR A 105 1.48 -0.42 1.85
N TYR A 106 1.82 -1.69 1.60
CA TYR A 106 3.17 -2.06 1.22
C TYR A 106 3.29 -2.00 -0.29
N TRP A 107 4.30 -1.29 -0.75
CA TRP A 107 4.57 -1.00 -2.15
C TRP A 107 5.92 -1.59 -2.54
N MET A 108 5.97 -2.22 -3.70
CA MET A 108 7.22 -2.66 -4.31
C MET A 108 7.59 -1.67 -5.41
N PRO A 109 8.58 -0.78 -5.18
CA PRO A 109 8.92 0.26 -6.16
C PRO A 109 9.39 -0.30 -7.50
N ARG A 110 9.98 -1.47 -7.46
CA ARG A 110 10.51 -2.13 -8.66
C ARG A 110 10.06 -3.57 -8.67
N VAL A 111 9.09 -3.89 -9.53
CA VAL A 111 8.59 -5.25 -9.67
C VAL A 111 9.37 -5.94 -10.79
N GLU A 112 10.03 -7.05 -10.43
CA GLU A 112 10.75 -7.91 -11.36
C GLU A 112 10.18 -9.33 -11.29
N ASN A 113 10.18 -10.04 -12.42
CA ASN A 113 9.75 -11.44 -12.50
C ASN A 113 8.31 -11.65 -11.97
N GLY A 114 7.40 -10.79 -12.38
CA GLY A 114 6.00 -10.88 -11.99
C GLY A 114 5.07 -10.88 -13.18
N THR A 115 3.90 -11.49 -13.00
CA THR A 115 2.80 -11.46 -13.96
C THR A 115 1.74 -10.48 -13.47
N ARG A 116 1.40 -9.48 -14.27
CA ARG A 116 0.38 -8.49 -13.94
C ARG A 116 -1.00 -9.14 -13.87
N LEU A 117 -1.71 -8.87 -12.79
CA LEU A 117 -3.09 -9.31 -12.59
C LEU A 117 -3.99 -8.11 -12.89
N ASP A 118 -4.36 -7.94 -14.14
CA ASP A 118 -5.13 -6.79 -14.60
C ASP A 118 -6.57 -6.77 -14.06
N SER A 119 -7.06 -7.90 -13.52
CA SER A 119 -8.32 -7.93 -12.78
C SER A 119 -8.27 -7.13 -11.47
N GLY A 120 -7.07 -6.85 -10.94
CA GLY A 120 -6.89 -6.17 -9.66
C GLY A 120 -7.20 -7.04 -8.45
N VAL A 121 -7.31 -8.35 -8.62
CA VAL A 121 -7.66 -9.28 -7.55
C VAL A 121 -6.57 -10.32 -7.39
N TRP A 122 -6.12 -10.51 -6.14
CA TRP A 122 -5.19 -11.57 -5.79
C TRP A 122 -5.94 -12.86 -5.51
N HIS A 123 -5.52 -13.91 -6.19
CA HIS A 123 -6.02 -15.27 -5.94
C HIS A 123 -4.85 -16.16 -5.53
N ARG A 124 -4.98 -16.82 -4.40
CA ARG A 124 -4.09 -17.91 -4.04
C ARG A 124 -4.35 -19.07 -5.00
N ALA A 125 -3.32 -19.43 -5.70
CA ALA A 125 -3.37 -20.62 -6.54
C ALA A 125 -3.39 -21.90 -5.68
#